data_8e42d857c624219ef5b95bec74e37b71
#
_entry.id   8e42d857c624219ef5b95bec74e37b71
#
_cell.length_a   1.000
_cell.length_b   1.000
_cell.length_c   1.000
_cell.angle_alpha   90.00
_cell.angle_beta   90.00
_cell.angle_gamma   90.00
#
_symmetry.space_group_name_H-M   'P 1'
#
loop_
_entity.id
_entity.type
_entity.pdbx_description
1 polymer ?
#
loop_
_entity_poly.entity_id
_entity_poly.type
_entity_poly.pdbx_seq_one_letter_code
_entity_poly.pdbx_strand_id
1 'polypeptide(L)'
;MLEVIWPGCDNTKSNLLSLKTFLEEILKRSRTSCSTLQTALFYLFRIRPKIEILKEQIYKISPTAPITAILCCRRMFLISLIIASKYLQDRNHSNKAWSKITGLAVKEINSYEIFFLRLINYNLYVTYDSFENWCVLLLSNIRSISGEGFIQHDGFKKLENQDKVNSFREILNSLNIESL
;
A
#
# COMPACT_ATOMS: atom_id res chain seq x y z
N MET A 1 -4.21 -5.26 -6.77
CA MET A 1 -4.21 -3.89 -6.22
C MET A 1 -2.84 -3.46 -5.68
N LEU A 2 -2.20 -4.16 -4.73
CA LEU A 2 -0.86 -3.77 -4.24
C LEU A 2 0.16 -3.68 -5.38
N GLU A 3 0.08 -4.55 -6.38
CA GLU A 3 0.90 -4.52 -7.61
C GLU A 3 0.66 -3.28 -8.47
N VAL A 4 -0.56 -2.72 -8.44
CA VAL A 4 -0.89 -1.48 -9.15
C VAL A 4 -0.27 -0.28 -8.44
N ILE A 5 -0.37 -0.25 -7.10
CA ILE A 5 0.25 0.80 -6.28
C ILE A 5 1.77 0.67 -6.31
N TRP A 6 2.31 -0.55 -6.40
CA TRP A 6 3.73 -0.85 -6.33
C TRP A 6 4.18 -1.82 -7.43
N PRO A 7 4.42 -1.33 -8.66
CA PRO A 7 4.87 -2.17 -9.77
C PRO A 7 6.17 -2.92 -9.44
N GLY A 8 6.25 -4.19 -9.86
CA GLY A 8 7.43 -5.03 -9.63
C GLY A 8 7.48 -5.69 -8.24
N CYS A 9 6.36 -5.72 -7.52
CA CYS A 9 6.29 -6.34 -6.20
C CYS A 9 6.55 -7.85 -6.21
N ASP A 10 6.25 -8.54 -7.31
CA ASP A 10 6.38 -10.00 -7.46
C ASP A 10 7.71 -10.47 -8.09
N ASN A 11 8.68 -9.60 -8.31
CA ASN A 11 10.01 -10.00 -8.81
C ASN A 11 10.78 -10.79 -7.74
N THR A 12 10.25 -11.92 -7.35
CA THR A 12 10.91 -12.86 -6.46
C THR A 12 11.83 -13.79 -7.22
N LYS A 13 13.07 -13.37 -7.38
CA LYS A 13 14.18 -14.32 -7.51
C LYS A 13 14.39 -14.91 -6.12
N SER A 14 13.66 -15.93 -5.71
CA SER A 14 14.03 -16.80 -4.58
C SER A 14 12.82 -17.42 -3.88
N ASN A 15 13.03 -18.43 -3.05
CA ASN A 15 12.16 -19.19 -2.14
C ASN A 15 11.24 -18.38 -1.18
N LEU A 16 10.82 -17.17 -1.55
CA LEU A 16 9.90 -16.36 -0.76
C LEU A 16 8.44 -16.75 -1.06
N LEU A 17 7.61 -16.76 -0.04
CA LEU A 17 6.17 -16.95 -0.16
C LEU A 17 5.58 -16.02 -1.24
N SER A 18 4.56 -16.48 -1.96
CA SER A 18 3.84 -15.62 -2.90
C SER A 18 3.33 -14.36 -2.18
N LEU A 19 3.21 -13.25 -2.89
CA LEU A 19 2.69 -12.00 -2.31
C LEU A 19 1.30 -12.23 -1.70
N LYS A 20 0.45 -12.99 -2.39
CA LYS A 20 -0.90 -13.33 -1.92
C LYS A 20 -0.86 -14.04 -0.59
N THR A 21 -0.11 -15.14 -0.48
CA THR A 21 0.02 -15.94 0.76
C THR A 21 0.59 -15.09 1.90
N PHE A 22 1.60 -14.25 1.60
CA PHE A 22 2.17 -13.33 2.58
C PHE A 22 1.12 -12.35 3.13
N LEU A 23 0.32 -11.73 2.27
CA LEU A 23 -0.74 -10.79 2.68
C LEU A 23 -1.80 -11.49 3.52
N GLU A 24 -2.29 -12.67 3.07
CA GLU A 24 -3.29 -13.46 3.78
C GLU A 24 -2.83 -13.81 5.21
N GLU A 25 -1.59 -14.28 5.36
CA GLU A 25 -1.02 -14.62 6.66
C GLU A 25 -0.89 -13.40 7.58
N ILE A 26 -0.41 -12.28 7.07
CA ILE A 26 -0.26 -11.06 7.87
C ILE A 26 -1.62 -10.54 8.33
N LEU A 27 -2.58 -10.42 7.43
CA LEU A 27 -3.92 -9.93 7.75
C LEU A 27 -4.65 -10.85 8.75
N LYS A 28 -4.51 -12.17 8.58
CA LYS A 28 -5.07 -13.15 9.51
C LYS A 28 -4.46 -13.04 10.90
N ARG A 29 -3.13 -12.99 11.00
CA ARG A 29 -2.42 -12.94 12.30
C ARG A 29 -2.62 -11.62 13.02
N SER A 30 -2.68 -10.52 12.30
CA SER A 30 -2.89 -9.19 12.86
C SER A 30 -4.35 -8.87 13.18
N ARG A 31 -5.30 -9.69 12.71
CA ARG A 31 -6.75 -9.45 12.82
C ARG A 31 -7.14 -8.04 12.35
N THR A 32 -6.52 -7.62 11.24
CA THR A 32 -6.73 -6.29 10.67
C THR A 32 -8.17 -6.10 10.21
N SER A 33 -8.79 -4.97 10.59
CA SER A 33 -10.10 -4.58 10.09
C SER A 33 -10.03 -4.10 8.64
N CYS A 34 -11.17 -4.13 7.94
CA CYS A 34 -11.26 -3.66 6.56
C CYS A 34 -10.86 -2.17 6.45
N SER A 35 -11.34 -1.32 7.36
CA SER A 35 -10.99 0.10 7.39
C SER A 35 -9.51 0.35 7.60
N THR A 36 -8.87 -0.42 8.50
CA THR A 36 -7.42 -0.34 8.71
C THR A 36 -6.64 -0.73 7.45
N LEU A 37 -7.07 -1.78 6.76
CA LEU A 37 -6.45 -2.20 5.50
C LEU A 37 -6.61 -1.14 4.40
N GLN A 38 -7.82 -0.59 4.26
CA GLN A 38 -8.11 0.48 3.30
C GLN A 38 -7.24 1.72 3.54
N THR A 39 -7.11 2.13 4.80
CA THR A 39 -6.26 3.26 5.20
C THR A 39 -4.78 2.97 4.95
N ALA A 40 -4.31 1.75 5.25
CA ALA A 40 -2.93 1.36 4.96
C ALA A 40 -2.62 1.43 3.46
N LEU A 41 -3.53 0.96 2.61
CA LEU A 41 -3.40 1.08 1.15
C LEU A 41 -3.43 2.53 0.68
N PHE A 42 -4.25 3.38 1.31
CA PHE A 42 -4.27 4.82 1.04
C PHE A 42 -2.93 5.49 1.39
N TYR A 43 -2.32 5.15 2.52
CA TYR A 43 -0.99 5.67 2.88
C TYR A 43 0.08 5.24 1.90
N LEU A 44 0.06 4.00 1.43
CA LEU A 44 0.98 3.52 0.39
C LEU A 44 0.80 4.31 -0.92
N PHE A 45 -0.44 4.54 -1.29
CA PHE A 45 -0.76 5.34 -2.47
C PHE A 45 -0.21 6.77 -2.34
N ARG A 46 -0.44 7.42 -1.20
CA ARG A 46 0.02 8.80 -0.91
C ARG A 46 1.55 8.95 -0.98
N ILE A 47 2.32 7.94 -0.56
CA ILE A 47 3.80 8.01 -0.59
C ILE A 47 4.41 7.56 -1.90
N ARG A 48 3.65 6.94 -2.80
CA ARG A 48 4.14 6.35 -4.05
C ARG A 48 5.02 7.31 -4.87
N PRO A 49 4.62 8.57 -5.16
CA PRO A 49 5.44 9.47 -5.95
C PRO A 49 6.81 9.73 -5.32
N LYS A 50 6.86 9.88 -4.00
CA LYS A 50 8.11 10.09 -3.26
C LYS A 50 9.03 8.86 -3.33
N ILE A 51 8.46 7.67 -3.31
CA ILE A 51 9.22 6.42 -3.42
C ILE A 51 9.83 6.26 -4.81
N GLU A 52 9.11 6.62 -5.86
CA GLU A 52 9.63 6.57 -7.24
C GLU A 52 10.85 7.48 -7.38
N ILE A 53 10.76 8.72 -6.90
CA ILE A 53 11.89 9.66 -6.87
C ILE A 53 13.08 9.11 -6.06
N LEU A 54 12.80 8.57 -4.87
CA LEU A 54 13.84 8.01 -4.01
C LEU A 54 14.53 6.80 -4.64
N LYS A 55 13.78 5.92 -5.29
CA LYS A 55 14.36 4.78 -6.01
C LYS A 55 15.32 5.23 -7.10
N GLU A 56 14.95 6.21 -7.90
CA GLU A 56 15.82 6.76 -8.94
C GLU A 56 17.11 7.37 -8.37
N GLN A 57 16.99 8.14 -7.29
CA GLN A 57 18.14 8.77 -6.63
C GLN A 57 19.09 7.72 -6.04
N ILE A 58 18.54 6.72 -5.36
CA ILE A 58 19.33 5.65 -4.74
C ILE A 58 20.00 4.79 -5.80
N TYR A 59 19.29 4.44 -6.88
CA TYR A 59 19.87 3.67 -7.98
C TYR A 59 21.06 4.38 -8.63
N LYS A 60 21.01 5.71 -8.75
CA LYS A 60 22.12 6.53 -9.28
C LYS A 60 23.33 6.56 -8.35
N ILE A 61 23.14 6.48 -7.02
CA ILE A 61 24.22 6.58 -6.03
C ILE A 61 24.83 5.22 -5.71
N SER A 62 24.00 4.22 -5.43
CA SER A 62 24.43 2.86 -5.08
C SER A 62 23.31 1.84 -5.31
N PRO A 63 23.39 1.01 -6.35
CA PRO A 63 22.39 -0.01 -6.66
C PRO A 63 22.21 -1.06 -5.56
N THR A 64 23.22 -1.25 -4.71
CA THR A 64 23.29 -2.27 -3.65
C THR A 64 23.04 -1.72 -2.25
N ALA A 65 22.60 -0.46 -2.13
CA ALA A 65 22.43 0.18 -0.83
C ALA A 65 21.38 -0.56 0.05
N PRO A 66 21.63 -0.69 1.38
CA PRO A 66 20.68 -1.33 2.32
C PRO A 66 19.29 -0.69 2.34
N ILE A 67 19.19 0.56 1.94
CA ILE A 67 17.94 1.30 1.85
C ILE A 67 16.97 0.72 0.80
N THR A 68 17.48 -0.01 -0.21
CA THR A 68 16.63 -0.72 -1.18
C THR A 68 15.79 -1.80 -0.49
N ALA A 69 16.29 -2.38 0.59
CA ALA A 69 15.56 -3.36 1.38
C ALA A 69 14.35 -2.76 2.09
N ILE A 70 14.45 -1.51 2.56
CA ILE A 70 13.33 -0.76 3.16
C ILE A 70 12.24 -0.48 2.11
N LEU A 71 12.64 -0.14 0.89
CA LEU A 71 11.72 0.17 -0.21
C LEU A 71 11.07 -1.08 -0.82
N CYS A 72 11.29 -2.26 -0.26
CA CYS A 72 10.59 -3.47 -0.67
C CYS A 72 9.08 -3.33 -0.41
N CYS A 73 8.27 -3.64 -1.40
CA CYS A 73 6.81 -3.59 -1.35
C CYS A 73 6.23 -4.26 -0.08
N ARG A 74 6.69 -5.45 0.27
CA ARG A 74 6.20 -6.20 1.43
C ARG A 74 6.47 -5.47 2.75
N ARG A 75 7.68 -4.90 2.90
CA ARG A 75 8.04 -4.11 4.09
C ARG A 75 7.23 -2.83 4.16
N MET A 76 7.11 -2.10 3.06
CA MET A 76 6.32 -0.88 3.01
C MET A 76 4.85 -1.13 3.31
N PHE A 77 4.27 -2.23 2.79
CA PHE A 77 2.91 -2.65 3.14
C PHE A 77 2.78 -2.94 4.65
N LEU A 78 3.69 -3.73 5.21
CA LEU A 78 3.68 -4.04 6.65
C LEU A 78 3.70 -2.79 7.51
N ILE A 79 4.58 -1.85 7.17
CA ILE A 79 4.73 -0.63 7.95
C ILE A 79 3.53 0.28 7.81
N SER A 80 2.97 0.42 6.61
CA SER A 80 1.72 1.17 6.43
C SER A 80 0.57 0.57 7.24
N LEU A 81 0.49 -0.77 7.30
CA LEU A 81 -0.51 -1.49 8.10
C LEU A 81 -0.33 -1.26 9.61
N ILE A 82 0.91 -1.31 10.09
CA ILE A 82 1.24 -1.03 11.49
C ILE A 82 0.84 0.41 11.86
N ILE A 83 1.20 1.38 11.03
CA ILE A 83 0.88 2.80 11.26
C ILE A 83 -0.63 3.03 11.22
N ALA A 84 -1.33 2.49 10.22
CA ALA A 84 -2.79 2.60 10.14
C ALA A 84 -3.48 1.96 11.35
N SER A 85 -3.02 0.79 11.80
CA SER A 85 -3.52 0.13 13.00
C SER A 85 -3.33 1.00 14.24
N LYS A 86 -2.16 1.58 14.44
CA LYS A 86 -1.88 2.46 15.58
C LYS A 86 -2.67 3.76 15.54
N TYR A 87 -2.93 4.28 14.34
CA TYR A 87 -3.68 5.52 14.17
C TYR A 87 -5.19 5.36 14.40
N LEU A 88 -5.76 4.23 13.94
CA LEU A 88 -7.21 4.01 13.94
C LEU A 88 -7.74 3.21 15.12
N GLN A 89 -6.89 2.46 15.81
CA GLN A 89 -7.33 1.51 16.83
C GLN A 89 -6.85 1.90 18.22
N ASP A 90 -7.75 2.02 19.18
CA ASP A 90 -7.42 2.25 20.60
C ASP A 90 -6.66 1.07 21.20
N ARG A 91 -7.02 -0.15 20.80
CA ARG A 91 -6.35 -1.39 21.19
C ARG A 91 -5.55 -1.96 20.04
N ASN A 92 -4.31 -1.49 19.87
CA ASN A 92 -3.42 -1.94 18.80
C ASN A 92 -2.31 -2.85 19.33
N HIS A 93 -1.65 -3.54 18.42
CA HIS A 93 -0.47 -4.36 18.73
C HIS A 93 0.76 -3.49 18.98
N SER A 94 1.52 -3.81 20.04
CA SER A 94 2.84 -3.22 20.27
C SER A 94 3.83 -3.69 19.18
N ASN A 95 4.95 -2.97 19.00
CA ASN A 95 6.00 -3.39 18.06
C ASN A 95 6.62 -4.74 18.41
N LYS A 96 6.60 -5.12 19.71
CA LYS A 96 6.98 -6.47 20.14
C LYS A 96 5.99 -7.55 19.65
N ALA A 97 4.70 -7.25 19.62
CA ALA A 97 3.70 -8.15 19.06
C ALA A 97 3.81 -8.22 17.53
N TRP A 98 3.98 -7.08 16.86
CA TRP A 98 4.24 -7.02 15.44
C TRP A 98 5.49 -7.79 15.01
N SER A 99 6.56 -7.73 15.80
CA SER A 99 7.78 -8.54 15.59
C SER A 99 7.47 -10.04 15.55
N LYS A 100 6.61 -10.54 16.44
CA LYS A 100 6.18 -11.95 16.44
C LYS A 100 5.30 -12.31 15.24
N ILE A 101 4.48 -11.37 14.77
CA ILE A 101 3.59 -11.57 13.61
C ILE A 101 4.40 -11.61 12.31
N THR A 102 5.35 -10.69 12.15
CA THR A 102 6.07 -10.44 10.89
C THR A 102 7.41 -11.14 10.77
N GLY A 103 8.00 -11.55 11.90
CA GLY A 103 9.37 -12.06 11.96
C GLY A 103 10.46 -10.99 11.88
N LEU A 104 10.11 -9.72 11.75
CA LEU A 104 11.07 -8.61 11.75
C LEU A 104 11.53 -8.27 13.18
N ALA A 105 12.78 -7.85 13.33
CA ALA A 105 13.26 -7.36 14.63
C ALA A 105 12.55 -6.06 15.04
N VAL A 106 12.31 -5.88 16.33
CA VAL A 106 11.65 -4.67 16.87
C VAL A 106 12.38 -3.39 16.45
N LYS A 107 13.72 -3.43 16.42
CA LYS A 107 14.56 -2.29 15.97
C LYS A 107 14.30 -1.93 14.50
N GLU A 108 14.13 -2.95 13.66
CA GLU A 108 13.81 -2.73 12.24
C GLU A 108 12.42 -2.10 12.08
N ILE A 109 11.42 -2.63 12.78
CA ILE A 109 10.06 -2.07 12.78
C ILE A 109 10.09 -0.60 13.19
N ASN A 110 10.76 -0.27 14.30
CA ASN A 110 10.86 1.11 14.79
C ASN A 110 11.51 2.04 13.74
N SER A 111 12.61 1.59 13.13
CA SER A 111 13.32 2.37 12.12
C SER A 111 12.47 2.59 10.87
N TYR A 112 11.76 1.56 10.43
CA TYR A 112 10.89 1.62 9.26
C TYR A 112 9.65 2.48 9.50
N GLU A 113 9.07 2.44 10.71
CA GLU A 113 7.97 3.34 11.09
C GLU A 113 8.40 4.81 10.99
N ILE A 114 9.55 5.17 11.59
CA ILE A 114 10.06 6.55 11.53
C ILE A 114 10.33 6.96 10.08
N PHE A 115 10.91 6.06 9.29
CA PHE A 115 11.17 6.32 7.88
C PHE A 115 9.86 6.58 7.11
N PHE A 116 8.86 5.73 7.29
CA PHE A 116 7.56 5.88 6.63
C PHE A 116 6.84 7.17 7.06
N LEU A 117 6.83 7.47 8.36
CA LEU A 117 6.23 8.69 8.89
C LEU A 117 6.88 9.95 8.30
N ARG A 118 8.19 9.95 8.10
CA ARG A 118 8.89 11.04 7.41
C ARG A 118 8.49 11.13 5.93
N LEU A 119 8.34 10.01 5.24
CA LEU A 119 7.88 9.98 3.85
C LEU A 119 6.49 10.58 3.68
N ILE A 120 5.56 10.26 4.59
CA ILE A 120 4.19 10.80 4.56
C ILE A 120 4.10 12.20 5.20
N ASN A 121 5.24 12.78 5.65
CA ASN A 121 5.33 14.06 6.37
C ASN A 121 4.48 14.08 7.65
N TYR A 122 4.33 12.94 8.34
CA TYR A 122 3.45 12.74 9.49
C TYR A 122 1.97 13.07 9.22
N ASN A 123 1.59 13.26 7.95
CA ASN A 123 0.21 13.53 7.56
C ASN A 123 -0.58 12.22 7.48
N LEU A 124 -1.11 11.77 8.62
CA LEU A 124 -1.92 10.56 8.74
C LEU A 124 -3.42 10.86 8.64
N TYR A 125 -3.79 12.10 8.77
CA TYR A 125 -5.19 12.50 8.67
C TYR A 125 -5.72 12.30 7.24
N VAL A 126 -6.90 11.71 7.14
CA VAL A 126 -7.65 11.51 5.90
C VAL A 126 -9.02 12.12 6.07
N THR A 127 -9.38 13.07 5.22
CA THR A 127 -10.72 13.66 5.23
C THR A 127 -11.76 12.61 4.85
N TYR A 128 -13.00 12.79 5.27
CA TYR A 128 -14.10 11.89 4.94
C TYR A 128 -14.24 11.74 3.41
N ASP A 129 -14.28 12.85 2.69
CA ASP A 129 -14.46 12.85 1.23
C ASP A 129 -13.32 12.11 0.52
N SER A 130 -12.07 12.34 0.96
CA SER A 130 -10.90 11.64 0.39
C SER A 130 -10.98 10.13 0.64
N PHE A 131 -11.43 9.73 1.83
CA PHE A 131 -11.57 8.32 2.16
C PHE A 131 -12.71 7.66 1.40
N GLU A 132 -13.85 8.35 1.23
CA GLU A 132 -14.99 7.86 0.45
C GLU A 132 -14.59 7.66 -1.01
N ASN A 133 -13.98 8.66 -1.65
CA ASN A 133 -13.46 8.56 -3.00
C ASN A 133 -12.47 7.40 -3.16
N TRP A 134 -11.58 7.23 -2.20
CA TRP A 134 -10.66 6.11 -2.15
C TRP A 134 -11.36 4.76 -2.07
N CYS A 135 -12.37 4.62 -1.23
CA CYS A 135 -13.16 3.39 -1.12
C CYS A 135 -13.89 3.05 -2.43
N VAL A 136 -14.47 4.05 -3.10
CA VAL A 136 -15.10 3.87 -4.42
C VAL A 136 -14.10 3.37 -5.45
N LEU A 137 -12.89 3.95 -5.49
CA LEU A 137 -11.80 3.50 -6.36
C LEU A 137 -11.36 2.06 -6.05
N LEU A 138 -11.23 1.71 -4.78
CA LEU A 138 -10.89 0.36 -4.37
C LEU A 138 -11.95 -0.66 -4.83
N LEU A 139 -13.22 -0.35 -4.64
CA LEU A 139 -14.33 -1.22 -5.02
C LEU A 139 -14.45 -1.38 -6.53
N SER A 140 -14.29 -0.31 -7.30
CA SER A 140 -14.32 -0.37 -8.76
C SER A 140 -13.21 -1.27 -9.31
N ASN A 141 -12.02 -1.24 -8.72
CA ASN A 141 -10.91 -2.14 -9.07
C ASN A 141 -11.20 -3.60 -8.74
N ILE A 142 -11.76 -3.88 -7.56
CA ILE A 142 -12.09 -5.25 -7.16
C ILE A 142 -13.13 -5.83 -8.12
N ARG A 143 -14.19 -5.10 -8.44
CA ARG A 143 -15.23 -5.52 -9.38
C ARG A 143 -14.68 -5.77 -10.79
N SER A 144 -13.78 -4.91 -11.25
CA SER A 144 -13.10 -5.09 -12.54
C SER A 144 -12.30 -6.39 -12.63
N ILE A 145 -11.69 -6.83 -11.51
CA ILE A 145 -10.90 -8.06 -11.43
C ILE A 145 -11.82 -9.30 -11.33
N SER A 146 -12.97 -9.18 -10.64
CA SER A 146 -13.91 -10.30 -10.42
C SER A 146 -14.76 -10.65 -11.64
N GLY A 147 -14.72 -9.85 -12.70
CA GLY A 147 -15.52 -10.11 -13.92
C GLY A 147 -17.02 -9.88 -13.74
N GLU A 148 -17.49 -9.43 -12.57
CA GLU A 148 -18.88 -9.07 -12.33
C GLU A 148 -19.21 -7.79 -13.06
N GLY A 149 -20.18 -7.90 -14.00
CA GLY A 149 -20.58 -6.83 -14.89
C GLY A 149 -21.00 -5.57 -14.13
N PHE A 150 -20.53 -4.45 -14.61
CA PHE A 150 -20.92 -3.12 -14.17
C PHE A 150 -22.45 -2.99 -14.13
N ILE A 151 -23.02 -2.72 -12.96
CA ILE A 151 -24.29 -2.03 -12.88
C ILE A 151 -23.97 -0.59 -13.27
N GLN A 152 -24.48 -0.20 -14.43
CA GLN A 152 -24.29 1.12 -15.02
C GLN A 152 -24.76 2.22 -14.05
N HIS A 153 -23.83 3.01 -13.51
CA HIS A 153 -24.01 4.44 -13.47
C HIS A 153 -23.30 4.98 -14.70
N ASP A 154 -24.07 5.65 -15.56
CA ASP A 154 -23.68 6.07 -16.90
C ASP A 154 -22.24 6.62 -17.00
N GLY A 155 -21.44 6.02 -17.86
CA GLY A 155 -20.22 6.62 -18.39
C GLY A 155 -18.99 5.73 -18.60
N PHE A 156 -18.92 4.51 -18.09
CA PHE A 156 -17.70 3.70 -18.23
C PHE A 156 -17.89 2.46 -19.10
N LYS A 157 -17.26 2.47 -20.28
CA LYS A 157 -17.19 1.34 -21.21
C LYS A 157 -16.31 0.20 -20.67
N LYS A 158 -16.72 -1.03 -21.00
CA LYS A 158 -16.02 -2.30 -20.77
C LYS A 158 -14.61 -2.26 -21.39
N LEU A 159 -13.57 -2.23 -20.57
CA LEU A 159 -12.15 -2.23 -20.97
C LEU A 159 -11.50 -3.58 -20.65
N GLU A 160 -10.60 -4.07 -21.50
CA GLU A 160 -9.80 -5.27 -21.27
C GLU A 160 -8.79 -5.09 -20.14
N ASN A 161 -8.26 -6.19 -19.55
CA ASN A 161 -7.51 -6.15 -18.29
C ASN A 161 -6.30 -5.19 -18.28
N GLN A 162 -5.59 -5.03 -19.39
CA GLN A 162 -4.44 -4.12 -19.50
C GLN A 162 -4.88 -2.65 -19.50
N ASP A 163 -5.97 -2.36 -20.19
CA ASP A 163 -6.55 -1.01 -20.27
C ASP A 163 -7.16 -0.57 -18.95
N LYS A 164 -7.68 -1.51 -18.16
CA LYS A 164 -8.22 -1.24 -16.82
C LYS A 164 -7.14 -0.84 -15.82
N VAL A 165 -5.96 -1.47 -15.87
CA VAL A 165 -4.81 -1.09 -15.05
C VAL A 165 -4.30 0.30 -15.45
N ASN A 166 -4.28 0.61 -16.74
CA ASN A 166 -3.86 1.92 -17.26
C ASN A 166 -4.89 3.00 -16.91
N SER A 167 -6.18 2.73 -17.08
CA SER A 167 -7.26 3.65 -16.70
C SER A 167 -7.28 3.95 -15.21
N PHE A 168 -7.06 2.93 -14.37
CA PHE A 168 -6.92 3.14 -12.92
C PHE A 168 -5.68 3.99 -12.58
N ARG A 169 -4.58 3.79 -13.29
CA ARG A 169 -3.36 4.58 -13.13
C ARG A 169 -3.58 6.03 -13.57
N GLU A 170 -4.35 6.26 -14.64
CA GLU A 170 -4.73 7.59 -15.11
C GLU A 170 -5.66 8.31 -14.13
N ILE A 171 -6.66 7.61 -13.59
CA ILE A 171 -7.53 8.15 -12.54
C ILE A 171 -6.72 8.49 -11.29
N LEU A 172 -5.79 7.63 -10.88
CA LEU A 172 -4.88 7.89 -9.76
C LEU A 172 -3.97 9.10 -10.00
N ASN A 173 -3.53 9.32 -11.25
CA ASN A 173 -2.71 10.47 -11.61
C ASN A 173 -3.52 11.76 -11.75
N SER A 174 -4.83 11.66 -12.12
CA SER A 174 -5.74 12.81 -12.23
C SER A 174 -6.27 13.30 -10.89
N LEU A 175 -6.25 12.45 -9.86
CA LEU A 175 -6.47 12.87 -8.48
C LEU A 175 -5.24 13.68 -8.05
N ASN A 176 -5.32 14.99 -8.23
CA ASN A 176 -4.26 15.94 -7.90
C ASN A 176 -3.88 15.78 -6.43
N ILE A 177 -2.79 15.08 -6.15
CA ILE A 177 -2.36 14.64 -4.80
C ILE A 177 -1.95 15.85 -3.93
N GLU A 178 -1.78 17.03 -4.55
CA GLU A 178 -1.46 18.28 -3.85
C GLU A 178 -2.66 18.85 -3.07
N SER A 179 -3.87 18.39 -3.36
CA SER A 179 -5.11 18.82 -2.67
C SER A 179 -5.67 17.77 -1.69
N LEU A 180 -4.99 16.65 -1.50
CA LEU A 180 -5.28 15.58 -0.56
C LEU A 180 -4.13 15.50 0.46
#